data_dff781e613e5f1f3f76910a0fc581cbc
#
_entry.id   dff781e613e5f1f3f76910a0fc581cbc
#
_cell.length_a   1.000
_cell.length_b   1.000
_cell.length_c   1.000
_cell.angle_alpha   90.00
_cell.angle_beta   90.00
_cell.angle_gamma   90.00
#
_symmetry.space_group_name_H-M   'P 1'
#
loop_
_entity.id
_entity.type
_entity.pdbx_description
1 polymer ?
#
loop_
_entity_poly.entity_id
_entity_poly.type
_entity_poly.pdbx_seq_one_letter_code
_entity_poly.pdbx_strand_id
1 'polypeptide(L)'
;MVELLSRCLSRMFHNIADSIEDAKEQLSALDGAIGDADHGVTMSIGFQAVKNELSKRNVDNVPPAKLMNDLAMTFLNSIGASTGPLYATGFLRAAQGLAGATRATPEVQAGLVKGITDGVRERGKGRRGDKTMLDAWIPAAEAAADAVRRSASAEEMWRDVLAAAEAGAASTCSMVAARGRAARLGERALGHLDPGAASAVVILKAMARTFCGDDASRKKTSDE
;
A
#
# COMPACT_ATOMS: atom_id res chain seq x y z
N MET A 1 27.14 7.66 -2.91
CA MET A 1 26.50 7.58 -4.26
C MET A 1 24.99 7.52 -4.04
N VAL A 2 24.22 8.41 -4.67
CA VAL A 2 22.75 8.41 -4.48
C VAL A 2 22.16 7.25 -5.27
N GLU A 3 21.29 6.46 -4.61
CA GLU A 3 20.61 5.32 -5.24
C GLU A 3 19.67 5.78 -6.36
N LEU A 4 19.67 5.07 -7.49
CA LEU A 4 18.73 5.31 -8.59
C LEU A 4 17.30 5.00 -8.15
N LEU A 5 16.34 5.83 -8.54
CA LEU A 5 14.93 5.66 -8.17
C LEU A 5 14.38 4.29 -8.59
N SER A 6 14.78 3.75 -9.75
CA SER A 6 14.37 2.42 -10.20
C SER A 6 14.86 1.29 -9.29
N ARG A 7 16.08 1.40 -8.74
CA ARG A 7 16.57 0.45 -7.72
C ARG A 7 15.78 0.58 -6.42
N CYS A 8 15.51 1.81 -6.00
CA CYS A 8 14.71 2.08 -4.81
C CYS A 8 13.28 1.49 -4.95
N LEU A 9 12.62 1.67 -6.10
CA LEU A 9 11.32 1.06 -6.40
C LEU A 9 11.40 -0.48 -6.41
N SER A 10 12.44 -1.05 -7.01
CA SER A 10 12.66 -2.50 -6.99
C SER A 10 12.76 -3.02 -5.57
N ARG A 11 13.58 -2.40 -4.72
CA ARG A 11 13.72 -2.75 -3.30
C ARG A 11 12.39 -2.59 -2.54
N MET A 12 11.63 -1.53 -2.84
CA MET A 12 10.31 -1.29 -2.27
C MET A 12 9.36 -2.48 -2.54
N PHE A 13 9.27 -2.92 -3.78
CA PHE A 13 8.39 -4.04 -4.12
C PHE A 13 8.87 -5.39 -3.54
N HIS A 14 10.18 -5.60 -3.41
CA HIS A 14 10.70 -6.76 -2.68
C HIS A 14 10.27 -6.72 -1.21
N ASN A 15 10.45 -5.59 -0.53
CA ASN A 15 10.04 -5.42 0.86
C ASN A 15 8.52 -5.59 1.06
N ILE A 16 7.71 -5.09 0.10
CA ILE A 16 6.26 -5.29 0.14
C ILE A 16 5.92 -6.77 -0.03
N ALA A 17 6.53 -7.45 -0.99
CA ALA A 17 6.27 -8.88 -1.24
C ALA A 17 6.60 -9.73 -0.02
N ASP A 18 7.74 -9.49 0.62
CA ASP A 18 8.15 -10.22 1.82
C ASP A 18 7.19 -9.92 2.99
N SER A 19 6.83 -8.64 3.20
CA SER A 19 5.93 -8.26 4.30
C SER A 19 4.51 -8.80 4.11
N ILE A 20 4.01 -8.87 2.89
CA ILE A 20 2.70 -9.45 2.59
C ILE A 20 2.74 -10.97 2.77
N GLU A 21 3.84 -11.64 2.37
CA GLU A 21 4.00 -13.08 2.61
C GLU A 21 4.01 -13.39 4.10
N ASP A 22 4.75 -12.63 4.90
CA ASP A 22 4.81 -12.78 6.37
C ASP A 22 3.44 -12.55 7.02
N ALA A 23 2.63 -11.64 6.48
CA ALA A 23 1.29 -11.31 7.00
C ALA A 23 0.16 -12.16 6.40
N LYS A 24 0.46 -13.05 5.44
CA LYS A 24 -0.53 -13.77 4.63
C LYS A 24 -1.60 -14.48 5.44
N GLU A 25 -1.20 -15.26 6.43
CA GLU A 25 -2.14 -16.03 7.27
C GLU A 25 -3.03 -15.10 8.11
N GLN A 26 -2.44 -14.04 8.70
CA GLN A 26 -3.20 -13.06 9.46
C GLN A 26 -4.23 -12.33 8.58
N LEU A 27 -3.83 -11.91 7.37
CA LEU A 27 -4.74 -11.24 6.43
C LEU A 27 -5.86 -12.16 5.96
N SER A 28 -5.57 -13.46 5.75
CA SER A 28 -6.59 -14.46 5.41
C SER A 28 -7.53 -14.74 6.58
N ALA A 29 -7.03 -14.76 7.81
CA ALA A 29 -7.87 -14.92 9.01
C ALA A 29 -8.82 -13.72 9.21
N LEU A 30 -8.33 -12.48 8.99
CA LEU A 30 -9.18 -11.29 9.03
C LEU A 30 -10.29 -11.35 7.97
N ASP A 31 -9.95 -11.78 6.77
CA ASP A 31 -10.92 -11.92 5.69
C ASP A 31 -11.92 -13.04 5.98
N GLY A 32 -11.49 -14.17 6.56
CA GLY A 32 -12.37 -15.28 6.94
C GLY A 32 -13.45 -14.90 7.94
N ALA A 33 -13.25 -13.84 8.72
CA ALA A 33 -14.26 -13.34 9.65
C ALA A 33 -15.42 -12.60 8.96
N ILE A 34 -15.17 -11.98 7.80
CA ILE A 34 -16.14 -11.13 7.08
C ILE A 34 -16.14 -11.34 5.55
N GLY A 35 -15.46 -12.36 5.05
CA GLY A 35 -15.29 -12.69 3.64
C GLY A 35 -15.14 -14.18 3.40
N ASP A 36 -14.21 -14.57 2.54
CA ASP A 36 -13.97 -15.96 2.11
C ASP A 36 -12.54 -16.46 2.38
N ALA A 37 -11.80 -15.77 3.24
CA ALA A 37 -10.44 -16.11 3.69
C ALA A 37 -9.37 -16.13 2.59
N ASP A 38 -9.59 -15.48 1.44
CA ASP A 38 -8.66 -15.53 0.31
C ASP A 38 -7.74 -14.30 0.19
N HIS A 39 -8.00 -13.22 0.95
CA HIS A 39 -7.33 -11.93 0.78
C HIS A 39 -5.80 -12.01 0.95
N GLY A 40 -5.32 -12.66 2.00
CA GLY A 40 -3.88 -12.80 2.24
C GLY A 40 -3.18 -13.59 1.14
N VAL A 41 -3.78 -14.70 0.71
CA VAL A 41 -3.26 -15.54 -0.39
C VAL A 41 -3.25 -14.76 -1.70
N THR A 42 -4.33 -14.06 -2.02
CA THR A 42 -4.45 -13.25 -3.22
C THR A 42 -3.39 -12.15 -3.29
N MET A 43 -3.20 -11.41 -2.18
CA MET A 43 -2.18 -10.36 -2.10
C MET A 43 -0.76 -10.94 -2.24
N SER A 44 -0.47 -12.07 -1.59
CA SER A 44 0.80 -12.76 -1.71
C SER A 44 1.09 -13.17 -3.16
N ILE A 45 0.15 -13.82 -3.86
CA ILE A 45 0.31 -14.20 -5.26
C ILE A 45 0.71 -13.00 -6.13
N GLY A 46 0.02 -11.87 -5.97
CA GLY A 46 0.28 -10.66 -6.74
C GLY A 46 1.68 -10.08 -6.51
N PHE A 47 2.06 -9.89 -5.25
CA PHE A 47 3.36 -9.30 -4.93
C PHE A 47 4.53 -10.27 -5.16
N GLN A 48 4.35 -11.59 -4.99
CA GLN A 48 5.37 -12.57 -5.36
C GLN A 48 5.59 -12.62 -6.89
N ALA A 49 4.54 -12.47 -7.70
CA ALA A 49 4.69 -12.34 -9.15
C ALA A 49 5.51 -11.10 -9.53
N VAL A 50 5.26 -9.95 -8.87
CA VAL A 50 6.03 -8.72 -9.06
C VAL A 50 7.50 -8.92 -8.65
N LYS A 51 7.76 -9.53 -7.49
CA LYS A 51 9.11 -9.85 -7.01
C LYS A 51 9.86 -10.76 -7.98
N ASN A 52 9.20 -11.81 -8.47
CA ASN A 52 9.75 -12.74 -9.44
C ASN A 52 10.08 -12.07 -10.78
N GLU A 53 9.26 -11.13 -11.22
CA GLU A 53 9.50 -10.37 -12.44
C GLU A 53 10.72 -9.42 -12.28
N LEU A 54 10.84 -8.75 -11.14
CA LEU A 54 11.99 -7.91 -10.82
C LEU A 54 13.29 -8.69 -10.78
N SER A 55 13.28 -9.93 -10.27
CA SER A 55 14.47 -10.78 -10.17
C SER A 55 15.03 -11.22 -11.54
N LYS A 56 14.24 -11.09 -12.62
CA LYS A 56 14.63 -11.50 -13.99
C LYS A 56 15.28 -10.37 -14.79
N ARG A 57 15.28 -9.13 -14.28
CA ARG A 57 15.70 -7.96 -15.06
C ARG A 57 16.68 -7.06 -14.31
N ASN A 58 17.59 -6.43 -15.06
CA ASN A 58 18.36 -5.30 -14.55
C ASN A 58 17.50 -4.04 -14.65
N VAL A 59 17.22 -3.39 -13.51
CA VAL A 59 16.37 -2.20 -13.43
C VAL A 59 17.15 -0.88 -13.63
N ASP A 60 18.48 -0.92 -13.71
CA ASP A 60 19.34 0.27 -13.72
C ASP A 60 19.05 1.21 -14.89
N ASN A 61 18.71 0.65 -16.03
CA ASN A 61 18.43 1.41 -17.25
C ASN A 61 16.93 1.51 -17.57
N VAL A 62 16.06 1.12 -16.64
CA VAL A 62 14.60 1.20 -16.83
C VAL A 62 14.10 2.49 -16.21
N PRO A 63 13.43 3.38 -16.96
CA PRO A 63 12.81 4.57 -16.39
C PRO A 63 11.83 4.22 -15.28
N PRO A 64 11.81 4.93 -14.13
CA PRO A 64 10.96 4.61 -12.99
C PRO A 64 9.48 4.48 -13.33
N ALA A 65 8.94 5.38 -14.15
CA ALA A 65 7.55 5.32 -14.60
C ALA A 65 7.26 4.07 -15.44
N LYS A 66 8.19 3.68 -16.33
CA LYS A 66 8.05 2.45 -17.12
C LYS A 66 8.09 1.21 -16.23
N LEU A 67 9.06 1.18 -15.29
CA LEU A 67 9.15 0.08 -14.34
C LEU A 67 7.83 -0.10 -13.57
N MET A 68 7.29 0.98 -13.01
CA MET A 68 6.02 0.93 -12.26
C MET A 68 4.86 0.46 -13.13
N ASN A 69 4.78 0.89 -14.41
CA ASN A 69 3.75 0.42 -15.34
C ASN A 69 3.88 -1.09 -15.63
N ASP A 70 5.11 -1.58 -15.86
CA ASP A 70 5.36 -3.00 -16.11
C ASP A 70 4.93 -3.85 -14.89
N LEU A 71 5.27 -3.40 -13.67
CA LEU A 71 4.89 -4.08 -12.43
C LEU A 71 3.39 -4.04 -12.15
N ALA A 72 2.71 -2.94 -12.51
CA ALA A 72 1.26 -2.84 -12.44
C ALA A 72 0.58 -3.91 -13.30
N MET A 73 1.07 -4.12 -14.52
CA MET A 73 0.54 -5.16 -15.43
C MET A 73 0.87 -6.57 -14.94
N THR A 74 2.07 -6.79 -14.38
CA THR A 74 2.44 -8.07 -13.77
C THR A 74 1.49 -8.41 -12.61
N PHE A 75 1.23 -7.45 -11.73
CA PHE A 75 0.29 -7.62 -10.61
C PHE A 75 -1.13 -7.92 -11.11
N LEU A 76 -1.63 -7.15 -12.09
CA LEU A 76 -2.96 -7.34 -12.67
C LEU A 76 -3.14 -8.75 -13.27
N ASN A 77 -2.15 -9.22 -14.01
CA ASN A 77 -2.22 -10.50 -14.72
C ASN A 77 -2.08 -11.71 -13.79
N SER A 78 -1.58 -11.53 -12.58
CA SER A 78 -1.38 -12.62 -11.61
C SER A 78 -2.56 -12.84 -10.67
N ILE A 79 -3.52 -11.90 -10.61
CA ILE A 79 -4.64 -11.95 -9.66
C ILE A 79 -5.97 -11.85 -10.40
N GLY A 80 -6.83 -12.85 -10.22
CA GLY A 80 -8.20 -12.84 -10.74
C GLY A 80 -9.24 -12.12 -9.86
N ALA A 81 -8.85 -11.70 -8.64
CA ALA A 81 -9.75 -11.05 -7.69
C ALA A 81 -9.82 -9.52 -7.90
N SER A 82 -10.78 -8.86 -7.24
CA SER A 82 -11.01 -7.41 -7.36
C SER A 82 -9.81 -6.56 -6.93
N THR A 83 -8.96 -7.06 -6.05
CA THR A 83 -7.72 -6.40 -5.61
C THR A 83 -6.72 -6.20 -6.74
N GLY A 84 -6.67 -7.09 -7.72
CA GLY A 84 -5.81 -6.97 -8.91
C GLY A 84 -6.04 -5.65 -9.66
N PRO A 85 -7.23 -5.41 -10.23
CA PRO A 85 -7.53 -4.15 -10.90
C PRO A 85 -7.41 -2.90 -10.02
N LEU A 86 -7.69 -2.99 -8.70
CA LEU A 86 -7.58 -1.86 -7.78
C LEU A 86 -6.13 -1.42 -7.62
N TYR A 87 -5.23 -2.33 -7.23
CA TYR A 87 -3.83 -1.98 -7.03
C TYR A 87 -3.09 -1.69 -8.35
N ALA A 88 -3.42 -2.42 -9.44
CA ALA A 88 -2.84 -2.12 -10.75
C ALA A 88 -3.16 -0.68 -11.18
N THR A 89 -4.42 -0.23 -11.03
CA THR A 89 -4.78 1.17 -11.33
C THR A 89 -4.04 2.14 -10.39
N GLY A 90 -3.87 1.77 -9.12
CA GLY A 90 -3.07 2.54 -8.16
C GLY A 90 -1.62 2.71 -8.63
N PHE A 91 -0.96 1.63 -9.04
CA PHE A 91 0.42 1.66 -9.52
C PHE A 91 0.56 2.44 -10.84
N LEU A 92 -0.40 2.29 -11.77
CA LEU A 92 -0.43 3.09 -13.02
C LEU A 92 -0.58 4.59 -12.74
N ARG A 93 -1.40 4.97 -11.75
CA ARG A 93 -1.53 6.38 -11.34
C ARG A 93 -0.26 6.90 -10.67
N ALA A 94 0.36 6.10 -9.80
CA ALA A 94 1.64 6.44 -9.17
C ALA A 94 2.74 6.61 -10.22
N ALA A 95 2.78 5.79 -11.27
CA ALA A 95 3.73 5.89 -12.37
C ALA A 95 3.72 7.26 -13.06
N GLN A 96 2.54 7.88 -13.17
CA GLN A 96 2.40 9.20 -13.81
C GLN A 96 3.20 10.29 -13.05
N GLY A 97 3.26 10.20 -11.72
CA GLY A 97 4.03 11.10 -10.87
C GLY A 97 5.55 10.87 -10.91
N LEU A 98 6.01 9.79 -11.54
CA LEU A 98 7.43 9.43 -11.64
C LEU A 98 8.09 9.92 -12.93
N ALA A 99 7.36 10.59 -13.83
CA ALA A 99 7.92 11.10 -15.08
C ALA A 99 9.03 12.13 -14.79
N GLY A 100 10.25 11.86 -15.25
CA GLY A 100 11.43 12.70 -15.03
C GLY A 100 12.03 12.62 -13.61
N ALA A 101 11.43 11.87 -12.68
CA ALA A 101 11.99 11.69 -11.35
C ALA A 101 13.20 10.74 -11.39
N THR A 102 14.29 11.13 -10.73
CA THR A 102 15.55 10.35 -10.65
C THR A 102 15.89 9.91 -9.23
N ARG A 103 15.25 10.50 -8.22
CA ARG A 103 15.50 10.30 -6.79
C ARG A 103 14.20 10.14 -6.02
N ALA A 104 14.25 9.38 -4.92
CA ALA A 104 13.14 9.20 -4.00
C ALA A 104 13.07 10.35 -2.98
N THR A 105 12.82 11.60 -3.43
CA THR A 105 12.61 12.72 -2.52
C THR A 105 11.30 12.57 -1.74
N PRO A 106 11.09 13.29 -0.62
CA PRO A 106 9.83 13.23 0.12
C PRO A 106 8.60 13.51 -0.76
N GLU A 107 8.71 14.44 -1.73
CA GLU A 107 7.63 14.76 -2.68
C GLU A 107 7.33 13.58 -3.61
N VAL A 108 8.37 12.88 -4.10
CA VAL A 108 8.20 11.67 -4.93
C VAL A 108 7.55 10.55 -4.12
N GLN A 109 7.99 10.35 -2.89
CA GLN A 109 7.42 9.33 -1.98
C GLN A 109 5.95 9.63 -1.65
N ALA A 110 5.62 10.89 -1.32
CA ALA A 110 4.24 11.34 -1.13
C ALA A 110 3.39 11.17 -2.39
N GLY A 111 4.00 11.46 -3.56
CA GLY A 111 3.40 11.24 -4.87
C GLY A 111 3.04 9.78 -5.14
N LEU A 112 3.88 8.83 -4.70
CA LEU A 112 3.59 7.39 -4.77
C LEU A 112 2.36 7.03 -3.93
N VAL A 113 2.32 7.44 -2.66
CA VAL A 113 1.18 7.19 -1.76
C VAL A 113 -0.10 7.80 -2.33
N LYS A 114 -0.04 9.06 -2.79
CA LYS A 114 -1.18 9.74 -3.41
C LYS A 114 -1.65 9.04 -4.68
N GLY A 115 -0.74 8.68 -5.59
CA GLY A 115 -1.06 8.03 -6.85
C GLY A 115 -1.76 6.68 -6.63
N ILE A 116 -1.24 5.85 -5.71
CA ILE A 116 -1.87 4.57 -5.34
C ILE A 116 -3.28 4.83 -4.80
N THR A 117 -3.43 5.78 -3.87
CA THR A 117 -4.72 6.14 -3.28
C THR A 117 -5.74 6.59 -4.34
N ASP A 118 -5.33 7.49 -5.22
CA ASP A 118 -6.21 8.04 -6.27
C ASP A 118 -6.64 6.96 -7.26
N GLY A 119 -5.72 6.07 -7.68
CA GLY A 119 -6.03 4.98 -8.59
C GLY A 119 -6.98 3.95 -7.97
N VAL A 120 -6.75 3.56 -6.71
CA VAL A 120 -7.65 2.65 -5.98
C VAL A 120 -9.04 3.28 -5.84
N ARG A 121 -9.11 4.57 -5.47
CA ARG A 121 -10.37 5.31 -5.36
C ARG A 121 -11.09 5.41 -6.69
N GLU A 122 -10.38 5.75 -7.76
CA GLU A 122 -10.95 5.85 -9.11
C GLU A 122 -11.53 4.52 -9.58
N ARG A 123 -10.78 3.43 -9.41
CA ARG A 123 -11.18 2.09 -9.86
C ARG A 123 -12.29 1.50 -9.01
N GLY A 124 -12.18 1.63 -7.70
CA GLY A 124 -13.12 1.05 -6.73
C GLY A 124 -14.37 1.90 -6.48
N LYS A 125 -14.37 3.18 -6.90
CA LYS A 125 -15.45 4.15 -6.62
C LYS A 125 -15.77 4.26 -5.12
N GLY A 126 -14.78 3.93 -4.26
CA GLY A 126 -14.91 3.98 -2.81
C GLY A 126 -14.56 5.34 -2.23
N ARG A 127 -14.88 5.51 -0.95
CA ARG A 127 -14.57 6.69 -0.15
C ARG A 127 -14.22 6.30 1.28
N ARG A 128 -13.70 7.24 2.06
CA ARG A 128 -13.50 7.06 3.49
C ARG A 128 -14.84 6.72 4.18
N GLY A 129 -14.83 5.74 5.06
CA GLY A 129 -16.02 5.24 5.77
C GLY A 129 -16.74 4.09 5.10
N ASP A 130 -16.32 3.67 3.90
CA ASP A 130 -16.92 2.53 3.20
C ASP A 130 -16.47 1.16 3.76
N LYS A 131 -15.56 1.13 4.75
CA LYS A 131 -14.91 -0.06 5.32
C LYS A 131 -14.16 -0.84 4.24
N THR A 132 -13.08 -0.22 3.75
CA THR A 132 -12.21 -0.75 2.69
C THR A 132 -10.76 -0.35 2.92
N MET A 133 -9.84 -0.82 2.05
CA MET A 133 -8.45 -0.36 2.03
C MET A 133 -8.31 1.18 1.96
N LEU A 134 -9.30 1.90 1.43
CA LEU A 134 -9.27 3.36 1.34
C LEU A 134 -9.33 4.05 2.70
N ASP A 135 -9.84 3.38 3.72
CA ASP A 135 -9.84 3.90 5.08
C ASP A 135 -8.43 3.96 5.70
N ALA A 136 -7.46 3.23 5.14
CA ALA A 136 -6.05 3.37 5.44
C ALA A 136 -5.33 4.28 4.43
N TRP A 137 -5.56 4.09 3.11
CA TRP A 137 -4.86 4.82 2.07
C TRP A 137 -5.17 6.32 2.04
N ILE A 138 -6.43 6.74 2.23
CA ILE A 138 -6.81 8.16 2.18
C ILE A 138 -6.13 8.96 3.30
N PRO A 139 -6.23 8.60 4.60
CA PRO A 139 -5.53 9.33 5.65
C PRO A 139 -4.01 9.30 5.50
N ALA A 140 -3.43 8.19 5.00
CA ALA A 140 -2.01 8.12 4.68
C ALA A 140 -1.60 9.15 3.63
N ALA A 141 -2.36 9.28 2.54
CA ALA A 141 -2.08 10.25 1.48
C ALA A 141 -2.25 11.71 1.95
N GLU A 142 -3.24 11.97 2.79
CA GLU A 142 -3.44 13.28 3.42
C GLU A 142 -2.26 13.65 4.33
N ALA A 143 -1.81 12.73 5.17
CA ALA A 143 -0.65 12.93 6.05
C ALA A 143 0.65 13.17 5.25
N ALA A 144 0.86 12.41 4.16
CA ALA A 144 2.01 12.60 3.28
C ALA A 144 1.99 13.99 2.64
N ALA A 145 0.84 14.44 2.12
CA ALA A 145 0.68 15.77 1.53
C ALA A 145 0.91 16.89 2.55
N ASP A 146 0.43 16.71 3.78
CA ASP A 146 0.64 17.66 4.87
C ASP A 146 2.12 17.78 5.25
N ALA A 147 2.82 16.67 5.35
CA ALA A 147 4.24 16.63 5.65
C ALA A 147 5.06 17.38 4.59
N VAL A 148 4.77 17.15 3.30
CA VAL A 148 5.43 17.88 2.19
C VAL A 148 5.16 19.39 2.28
N ARG A 149 3.92 19.82 2.58
CA ARG A 149 3.60 21.26 2.75
C ARG A 149 4.38 21.91 3.90
N ARG A 150 4.69 21.15 4.94
CA ARG A 150 5.48 21.60 6.10
C ARG A 150 6.98 21.47 5.88
N SER A 151 7.43 20.98 4.71
CA SER A 151 8.83 20.66 4.42
C SER A 151 9.44 19.71 5.47
N ALA A 152 8.64 18.74 5.94
CA ALA A 152 9.06 17.73 6.91
C ALA A 152 10.13 16.79 6.29
N SER A 153 10.96 16.19 7.15
CA SER A 153 11.88 15.13 6.72
C SER A 153 11.11 13.89 6.23
N ALA A 154 11.78 13.00 5.51
CA ALA A 154 11.19 11.74 5.08
C ALA A 154 10.75 10.90 6.28
N GLU A 155 11.55 10.86 7.35
CA GLU A 155 11.27 10.12 8.57
C GLU A 155 10.01 10.65 9.29
N GLU A 156 9.88 11.98 9.39
CA GLU A 156 8.69 12.62 9.97
C GLU A 156 7.45 12.34 9.12
N MET A 157 7.57 12.46 7.80
CA MET A 157 6.48 12.16 6.87
C MET A 157 6.00 10.71 7.03
N TRP A 158 6.92 9.73 7.00
CA TRP A 158 6.51 8.33 7.12
C TRP A 158 5.95 7.97 8.49
N ARG A 159 6.45 8.58 9.57
CA ARG A 159 5.84 8.43 10.89
C ARG A 159 4.38 8.89 10.89
N ASP A 160 4.10 10.08 10.33
CA ASP A 160 2.75 10.62 10.26
C ASP A 160 1.84 9.80 9.33
N VAL A 161 2.38 9.35 8.18
CA VAL A 161 1.70 8.44 7.23
C VAL A 161 1.27 7.15 7.91
N LEU A 162 2.19 6.50 8.64
CA LEU A 162 1.89 5.23 9.30
C LEU A 162 0.88 5.41 10.43
N ALA A 163 1.01 6.45 11.25
CA ALA A 163 0.05 6.73 12.31
C ALA A 163 -1.37 6.97 11.76
N ALA A 164 -1.48 7.73 10.67
CA ALA A 164 -2.76 8.00 10.01
C ALA A 164 -3.37 6.74 9.38
N ALA A 165 -2.55 5.90 8.72
CA ALA A 165 -2.98 4.65 8.13
C ALA A 165 -3.48 3.65 9.18
N GLU A 166 -2.73 3.48 10.27
CA GLU A 166 -3.09 2.56 11.36
C GLU A 166 -4.39 2.99 12.04
N ALA A 167 -4.54 4.29 12.34
CA ALA A 167 -5.77 4.82 12.91
C ALA A 167 -6.96 4.63 11.95
N GLY A 168 -6.75 4.90 10.66
CA GLY A 168 -7.77 4.69 9.64
C GLY A 168 -8.18 3.24 9.49
N ALA A 169 -7.22 2.30 9.45
CA ALA A 169 -7.50 0.87 9.43
C ALA A 169 -8.27 0.43 10.68
N ALA A 170 -7.81 0.82 11.87
CA ALA A 170 -8.47 0.48 13.14
C ALA A 170 -9.92 0.97 13.19
N SER A 171 -10.22 2.14 12.62
CA SER A 171 -11.58 2.70 12.58
C SER A 171 -12.56 1.83 11.81
N THR A 172 -12.09 0.95 10.90
CA THR A 172 -12.97 0.04 10.14
C THR A 172 -13.71 -0.96 11.03
N CYS A 173 -13.21 -1.24 12.25
CA CYS A 173 -13.90 -2.09 13.22
C CYS A 173 -15.29 -1.55 13.60
N SER A 174 -15.46 -0.22 13.64
CA SER A 174 -16.73 0.42 13.99
C SER A 174 -17.63 0.74 12.78
N MET A 175 -17.25 0.32 11.57
CA MET A 175 -17.97 0.62 10.35
C MET A 175 -18.79 -0.59 9.86
N VAL A 176 -19.96 -0.31 9.29
CA VAL A 176 -20.69 -1.27 8.44
C VAL A 176 -20.13 -1.16 7.03
N ALA A 177 -19.80 -2.30 6.42
CA ALA A 177 -19.21 -2.31 5.08
C ALA A 177 -20.23 -1.85 4.02
N ALA A 178 -19.85 -0.84 3.25
CA ALA A 178 -20.65 -0.34 2.12
C ALA A 178 -20.23 -1.01 0.78
N ARG A 179 -19.10 -1.72 0.75
CA ARG A 179 -18.52 -2.32 -0.46
C ARG A 179 -17.88 -3.67 -0.18
N GLY A 180 -17.56 -4.35 -1.26
CA GLY A 180 -16.90 -5.66 -1.20
C GLY A 180 -17.81 -6.77 -0.66
N ARG A 181 -17.19 -7.89 -0.30
CA ARG A 181 -17.92 -9.08 0.19
C ARG A 181 -18.57 -8.84 1.55
N ALA A 182 -17.87 -8.11 2.44
CA ALA A 182 -18.35 -7.76 3.77
C ALA A 182 -19.65 -6.94 3.75
N ALA A 183 -19.96 -6.22 2.68
CA ALA A 183 -21.22 -5.49 2.55
C ALA A 183 -22.47 -6.39 2.61
N ARG A 184 -22.33 -7.66 2.25
CA ARG A 184 -23.44 -8.66 2.34
C ARG A 184 -23.75 -9.06 3.78
N LEU A 185 -22.84 -8.80 4.71
CA LEU A 185 -23.01 -9.15 6.12
C LEU A 185 -23.76 -8.08 6.91
N GLY A 186 -23.85 -6.84 6.38
CA GLY A 186 -24.46 -5.71 7.09
C GLY A 186 -23.77 -5.48 8.45
N GLU A 187 -24.56 -5.37 9.53
CA GLU A 187 -24.06 -5.13 10.88
C GLU A 187 -23.17 -6.25 11.43
N ARG A 188 -23.24 -7.47 10.90
CA ARG A 188 -22.33 -8.56 11.29
C ARG A 188 -20.86 -8.28 10.93
N ALA A 189 -20.59 -7.29 10.09
CA ALA A 189 -19.22 -6.83 9.80
C ALA A 189 -18.66 -5.94 10.93
N LEU A 190 -19.47 -5.44 11.86
CA LEU A 190 -19.03 -4.65 13.00
C LEU A 190 -18.11 -5.48 13.93
N GLY A 191 -17.16 -4.81 14.56
CA GLY A 191 -16.17 -5.45 15.43
C GLY A 191 -14.98 -6.07 14.70
N HIS A 192 -15.02 -6.20 13.37
CA HIS A 192 -13.96 -6.82 12.58
C HIS A 192 -13.17 -5.76 11.79
N LEU A 193 -11.84 -5.89 11.81
CA LEU A 193 -10.93 -5.09 11.01
C LEU A 193 -11.09 -5.45 9.53
N ASP A 194 -11.15 -4.45 8.64
CA ASP A 194 -11.16 -4.71 7.20
C ASP A 194 -9.83 -5.31 6.72
N PRO A 195 -9.81 -6.48 6.04
CA PRO A 195 -8.58 -7.12 5.58
C PRO A 195 -7.83 -6.27 4.55
N GLY A 196 -8.55 -5.53 3.71
CA GLY A 196 -7.97 -4.60 2.75
C GLY A 196 -7.28 -3.41 3.42
N ALA A 197 -7.86 -2.85 4.48
CA ALA A 197 -7.24 -1.80 5.27
C ALA A 197 -6.00 -2.32 6.02
N ALA A 198 -6.06 -3.55 6.56
CA ALA A 198 -4.92 -4.19 7.20
C ALA A 198 -3.76 -4.40 6.20
N SER A 199 -4.03 -4.93 5.01
CA SER A 199 -2.99 -5.12 3.98
C SER A 199 -2.42 -3.79 3.48
N ALA A 200 -3.20 -2.72 3.40
CA ALA A 200 -2.73 -1.38 3.06
C ALA A 200 -1.69 -0.87 4.09
N VAL A 201 -1.92 -1.11 5.39
CA VAL A 201 -0.95 -0.77 6.45
C VAL A 201 0.33 -1.58 6.30
N VAL A 202 0.26 -2.88 5.98
CA VAL A 202 1.45 -3.72 5.72
C VAL A 202 2.27 -3.15 4.56
N ILE A 203 1.63 -2.77 3.45
CA ILE A 203 2.29 -2.17 2.30
C ILE A 203 2.96 -0.85 2.67
N LEU A 204 2.26 0.06 3.37
CA LEU A 204 2.79 1.35 3.79
C LEU A 204 3.98 1.20 4.74
N LYS A 205 3.97 0.23 5.66
CA LYS A 205 5.11 -0.11 6.53
C LYS A 205 6.33 -0.57 5.71
N ALA A 206 6.12 -1.41 4.70
CA ALA A 206 7.19 -1.85 3.82
C ALA A 206 7.78 -0.70 2.98
N MET A 207 6.93 0.22 2.52
CA MET A 207 7.36 1.45 1.84
C MET A 207 8.20 2.32 2.79
N ALA A 208 7.75 2.57 4.00
CA ALA A 208 8.47 3.36 5.01
C ALA A 208 9.86 2.78 5.30
N ARG A 209 9.95 1.46 5.53
CA ARG A 209 11.25 0.76 5.71
C ARG A 209 12.18 0.94 4.51
N THR A 210 11.63 0.95 3.31
CA THR A 210 12.44 1.13 2.10
C THR A 210 13.07 2.51 2.04
N PHE A 211 12.35 3.55 2.40
CA PHE A 211 12.78 4.93 2.25
C PHE A 211 13.54 5.49 3.46
N CYS A 212 13.25 5.01 4.67
CA CYS A 212 13.83 5.53 5.92
C CYS A 212 14.64 4.49 6.73
N GLY A 213 14.71 3.22 6.28
CA GLY A 213 15.30 2.14 7.06
C GLY A 213 14.38 1.62 8.17
N ASP A 214 14.90 0.70 9.00
CA ASP A 214 14.09 0.00 10.02
C ASP A 214 13.65 0.88 11.20
N ASP A 215 14.29 2.03 11.42
CA ASP A 215 13.98 2.92 12.56
C ASP A 215 12.61 3.60 12.43
N ALA A 216 12.11 3.85 11.21
CA ALA A 216 10.81 4.49 11.01
C ALA A 216 9.61 3.62 11.45
N SER A 217 9.82 2.30 11.64
CA SER A 217 8.78 1.34 12.04
C SER A 217 8.77 1.03 13.54
N ARG A 218 9.78 1.46 14.30
CA ARG A 218 9.86 1.25 15.74
C ARG A 218 9.12 2.36 16.48
N LYS A 219 7.94 2.06 17.06
CA LYS A 219 7.38 2.86 18.14
C LYS A 219 8.43 2.93 19.25
N LYS A 220 8.77 4.12 19.71
CA LYS A 220 9.40 4.28 21.03
C LYS A 220 8.45 3.68 22.08
N THR A 221 8.65 2.42 22.42
CA THR A 221 8.28 1.87 23.71
C THR A 221 9.39 2.27 24.67
N SER A 222 9.33 3.48 25.17
CA SER A 222 10.06 3.91 26.37
C SER A 222 9.38 5.16 26.84
N ASP A 223 8.53 4.98 27.82
CA ASP A 223 8.51 5.75 29.07
C ASP A 223 7.54 5.06 30.04
N GLU A 224 8.11 4.22 30.89
CA GLU A 224 7.74 4.04 32.27
C GLU A 224 8.71 4.82 33.16
#